data_923fb8b61165e5d2bf79bc8bc5911932
#
_entry.id   923fb8b61165e5d2bf79bc8bc5911932
#
_cell.length_a   1.000
_cell.length_b   1.000
_cell.length_c   1.000
_cell.angle_alpha   90.00
_cell.angle_beta   90.00
_cell.angle_gamma   90.00
#
_symmetry.space_group_name_H-M   'P 1'
#
loop_
_entity.id
_entity.type
_entity.pdbx_description
1 polymer ?
#
loop_
_entity_poly.entity_id
_entity_poly.type
_entity_poly.pdbx_seq_one_letter_code
_entity_poly.pdbx_strand_id
1 'polypeptide(L)'
;IVDGRRPAHMERGFYVAPTLIAGCTSTMTPVQEEIFGPVVVVVPFDDEEEGIAIANSTEFGLYDYVFSQDSDRAYKIARQLRSGNVGINSAQRNHEAPFGGFKMSGVGRDGGDFGMLCYTEMQSIIWPG
;
A
#
# COMPACT_ATOMS: atom_id res chain seq x y z
N ILE A 1 19.34 -3.91 12.20
CA ILE A 1 19.29 -2.58 11.61
C ILE A 1 20.42 -2.47 10.61
N VAL A 2 20.11 -2.36 9.34
CA VAL A 2 21.07 -1.91 8.34
C VAL A 2 21.01 -0.40 8.31
N ASP A 3 22.15 0.20 8.39
CA ASP A 3 22.50 1.54 8.70
C ASP A 3 21.96 2.61 7.74
N GLY A 4 21.01 3.42 8.18
CA GLY A 4 20.47 4.58 7.46
C GLY A 4 21.37 5.82 7.42
N ARG A 5 22.68 5.69 7.64
CA ARG A 5 23.61 6.82 7.58
C ARG A 5 23.75 7.35 6.15
N ARG A 6 24.18 8.60 6.06
CA ARG A 6 24.62 9.17 4.79
C ARG A 6 25.81 8.38 4.25
N PRO A 7 25.82 7.94 2.98
CA PRO A 7 26.99 7.30 2.39
C PRO A 7 28.22 8.20 2.44
N ALA A 8 29.37 7.69 2.91
CA ALA A 8 30.58 8.48 3.18
C ALA A 8 31.13 9.21 1.94
N HIS A 9 30.87 8.72 0.72
CA HIS A 9 31.31 9.32 -0.55
C HIS A 9 30.37 10.38 -1.08
N MET A 10 29.22 10.64 -0.40
CA MET A 10 28.20 11.63 -0.79
C MET A 10 28.26 12.83 0.15
N GLU A 11 29.21 13.75 -0.09
CA GLU A 11 29.41 14.90 0.80
C GLU A 11 28.33 15.96 0.70
N ARG A 12 27.64 16.07 -0.45
CA ARG A 12 26.59 17.06 -0.72
C ARG A 12 25.29 16.39 -1.12
N GLY A 13 24.16 17.04 -0.81
CA GLY A 13 22.82 16.53 -1.14
C GLY A 13 22.15 15.78 0.02
N PHE A 14 20.94 15.28 -0.21
CA PHE A 14 20.09 14.61 0.77
C PHE A 14 20.07 13.09 0.49
N TYR A 15 21.15 12.40 0.84
CA TYR A 15 21.29 10.98 0.64
C TYR A 15 21.14 10.22 1.95
N VAL A 16 20.35 9.16 1.91
CA VAL A 16 20.17 8.20 2.99
C VAL A 16 20.45 6.81 2.43
N ALA A 17 21.26 6.03 3.11
CA ALA A 17 21.48 4.64 2.72
C ALA A 17 20.20 3.81 2.90
N PRO A 18 19.99 2.76 2.08
CA PRO A 18 18.91 1.80 2.33
C PRO A 18 18.96 1.28 3.77
N THR A 19 17.81 1.33 4.44
CA THR A 19 17.69 1.03 5.87
C THR A 19 16.65 -0.05 6.08
N LEU A 20 17.00 -1.05 6.88
CA LEU A 20 16.09 -2.08 7.38
C LEU A 20 15.94 -1.95 8.88
N ILE A 21 14.71 -1.80 9.36
CA ILE A 21 14.37 -1.76 10.78
C ILE A 21 13.60 -3.03 11.12
N ALA A 22 14.17 -3.89 11.95
CA ALA A 22 13.57 -5.13 12.42
C ALA A 22 13.28 -5.09 13.92
N GLY A 23 12.43 -6.00 14.37
CA GLY A 23 12.02 -6.08 15.78
C GLY A 23 11.03 -4.99 16.18
N CYS A 24 10.31 -4.45 15.21
CA CYS A 24 9.24 -3.49 15.47
C CYS A 24 7.95 -4.18 15.90
N THR A 25 7.16 -3.46 16.68
CA THR A 25 5.76 -3.78 16.97
C THR A 25 4.85 -2.86 16.16
N SER A 26 3.61 -3.27 15.96
CA SER A 26 2.61 -2.52 15.16
C SER A 26 2.37 -1.09 15.63
N THR A 27 2.63 -0.77 16.88
CA THR A 27 2.38 0.56 17.49
C THR A 27 3.57 1.52 17.41
N MET A 28 4.73 1.07 16.95
CA MET A 28 5.92 1.92 16.86
C MET A 28 5.79 2.95 15.74
N THR A 29 6.28 4.16 15.96
CA THR A 29 6.28 5.27 15.00
C THR A 29 6.73 4.89 13.60
N PRO A 30 7.86 4.18 13.38
CA PRO A 30 8.29 3.82 12.03
C PRO A 30 7.37 2.83 11.31
N VAL A 31 6.42 2.20 12.03
CA VAL A 31 5.38 1.33 11.45
C VAL A 31 4.13 2.13 11.10
N GLN A 32 3.80 3.14 11.91
CA GLN A 32 2.57 3.90 11.79
C GLN A 32 2.70 5.13 10.88
N GLU A 33 3.91 5.70 10.75
CA GLU A 33 4.16 6.89 9.94
C GLU A 33 4.80 6.53 8.60
N GLU A 34 4.45 7.27 7.56
CA GLU A 34 5.07 7.15 6.24
C GLU A 34 6.43 7.86 6.23
N ILE A 35 7.52 7.08 6.21
CA ILE A 35 8.89 7.65 6.22
C ILE A 35 9.26 8.29 4.88
N PHE A 36 8.64 7.93 3.80
CA PHE A 36 8.86 8.42 2.42
C PHE A 36 10.33 8.43 2.00
N GLY A 37 11.02 7.29 2.21
CA GLY A 37 12.45 7.12 1.92
C GLY A 37 12.83 5.66 1.76
N PRO A 38 14.12 5.36 1.55
CA PRO A 38 14.61 4.00 1.34
C PRO A 38 14.67 3.21 2.66
N VAL A 39 13.55 3.13 3.37
CA VAL A 39 13.42 2.49 4.68
C VAL A 39 12.37 1.38 4.60
N VAL A 40 12.73 0.19 5.04
CA VAL A 40 11.84 -0.95 5.18
C VAL A 40 11.73 -1.32 6.65
N VAL A 41 10.51 -1.50 7.13
CA VAL A 41 10.20 -1.91 8.50
C VAL A 41 9.69 -3.35 8.46
N VAL A 42 10.18 -4.18 9.37
CA VAL A 42 9.78 -5.59 9.49
C VAL A 42 9.10 -5.80 10.84
N VAL A 43 7.84 -6.22 10.78
CA VAL A 43 7.03 -6.58 11.94
C VAL A 43 6.73 -8.08 11.84
N PRO A 44 7.18 -8.91 12.77
CA PRO A 44 6.79 -10.31 12.81
C PRO A 44 5.34 -10.45 13.27
N PHE A 45 4.70 -11.55 12.88
CA PHE A 45 3.38 -11.94 13.35
C PHE A 45 3.35 -13.45 13.55
N ASP A 46 2.49 -13.93 14.45
CA ASP A 46 2.43 -15.34 14.83
C ASP A 46 1.43 -16.14 13.97
N ASP A 47 0.36 -15.48 13.51
CA ASP A 47 -0.65 -16.09 12.65
C ASP A 47 -1.18 -15.13 11.57
N GLU A 48 -2.00 -15.67 10.68
CA GLU A 48 -2.54 -14.94 9.53
C GLU A 48 -3.48 -13.80 9.95
N GLU A 49 -4.27 -13.99 11.00
CA GLU A 49 -5.21 -13.01 11.50
C GLU A 49 -4.47 -11.80 12.08
N GLU A 50 -3.43 -12.03 12.83
CA GLU A 50 -2.55 -10.99 13.35
C GLU A 50 -1.84 -10.25 12.21
N GLY A 51 -1.31 -10.98 11.20
CA GLY A 51 -0.67 -10.36 10.04
C GLY A 51 -1.61 -9.41 9.29
N ILE A 52 -2.86 -9.81 9.07
CA ILE A 52 -3.91 -8.99 8.45
C ILE A 52 -4.24 -7.77 9.34
N ALA A 53 -4.35 -7.97 10.65
CA ALA A 53 -4.62 -6.90 11.59
C ALA A 53 -3.51 -5.84 11.60
N ILE A 54 -2.25 -6.27 11.60
CA ILE A 54 -1.08 -5.39 11.52
C ILE A 54 -1.08 -4.60 10.20
N ALA A 55 -1.27 -5.27 9.07
CA ALA A 55 -1.33 -4.61 7.75
C ALA A 55 -2.44 -3.55 7.69
N ASN A 56 -3.56 -3.80 8.34
CA ASN A 56 -4.69 -2.88 8.38
C ASN A 56 -4.60 -1.79 9.47
N SER A 57 -3.61 -1.84 10.36
CA SER A 57 -3.55 -0.99 11.57
C SER A 57 -3.14 0.45 11.31
N THR A 58 -2.55 0.76 10.15
CA THR A 58 -2.11 2.12 9.82
C THR A 58 -3.25 2.97 9.26
N GLU A 59 -3.08 4.29 9.27
CA GLU A 59 -4.01 5.22 8.62
C GLU A 59 -3.89 5.23 7.08
N PHE A 60 -2.98 4.46 6.51
CA PHE A 60 -2.73 4.37 5.07
C PHE A 60 -3.31 3.08 4.47
N GLY A 61 -3.46 3.08 3.16
CA GLY A 61 -3.97 1.94 2.42
C GLY A 61 -3.92 2.17 0.92
N LEU A 62 -2.73 2.43 0.36
CA LEU A 62 -2.57 2.63 -1.07
C LEU A 62 -2.40 1.31 -1.81
N TYR A 63 -1.42 0.54 -1.39
CA TYR A 63 -1.04 -0.68 -2.07
C TYR A 63 -0.46 -1.70 -1.09
N ASP A 64 -1.04 -2.89 -1.07
CA ASP A 64 -0.55 -4.03 -0.31
C ASP A 64 -0.07 -5.15 -1.23
N TYR A 65 0.73 -6.06 -0.68
CA TYR A 65 1.21 -7.23 -1.38
C TYR A 65 1.05 -8.48 -0.52
N VAL A 66 0.62 -9.57 -1.14
CA VAL A 66 0.56 -10.89 -0.51
C VAL A 66 1.41 -11.86 -1.32
N PHE A 67 2.37 -12.49 -0.68
CA PHE A 67 3.21 -13.51 -1.29
C PHE A 67 2.93 -14.86 -0.63
N SER A 68 2.48 -15.84 -1.41
CA SER A 68 2.19 -17.19 -0.95
C SER A 68 2.30 -18.18 -2.10
N GLN A 69 2.69 -19.42 -1.81
CA GLN A 69 2.62 -20.53 -2.78
C GLN A 69 1.19 -21.01 -2.99
N ASP A 70 0.31 -20.78 -2.01
CA ASP A 70 -1.12 -21.09 -2.07
C ASP A 70 -1.88 -19.84 -2.58
N SER A 71 -2.31 -19.89 -3.84
CA SER A 71 -3.01 -18.79 -4.50
C SER A 71 -4.41 -18.52 -3.92
N ASP A 72 -5.12 -19.57 -3.49
CA ASP A 72 -6.44 -19.42 -2.90
C ASP A 72 -6.35 -18.76 -1.52
N ARG A 73 -5.35 -19.13 -0.74
CA ARG A 73 -5.02 -18.48 0.53
C ARG A 73 -4.65 -17.03 0.32
N ALA A 74 -3.74 -16.75 -0.62
CA ALA A 74 -3.34 -15.38 -0.95
C ALA A 74 -4.54 -14.50 -1.35
N TYR A 75 -5.46 -15.04 -2.15
CA TYR A 75 -6.68 -14.33 -2.54
C TYR A 75 -7.62 -14.04 -1.36
N LYS A 76 -7.79 -15.00 -0.45
CA LYS A 76 -8.60 -14.81 0.77
C LYS A 76 -8.01 -13.71 1.67
N ILE A 77 -6.70 -13.68 1.83
CA ILE A 77 -5.99 -12.62 2.58
C ILE A 77 -6.18 -11.27 1.90
N ALA A 78 -5.91 -11.20 0.58
CA ALA A 78 -6.00 -9.96 -0.19
C ALA A 78 -7.37 -9.28 -0.05
N ARG A 79 -8.46 -10.04 0.03
CA ARG A 79 -9.81 -9.50 0.23
C ARG A 79 -10.06 -8.89 1.61
N GLN A 80 -9.19 -9.15 2.58
CA GLN A 80 -9.29 -8.63 3.94
C GLN A 80 -8.39 -7.40 4.17
N LEU A 81 -7.48 -7.13 3.25
CA LEU A 81 -6.61 -5.96 3.32
C LEU A 81 -7.37 -4.68 2.96
N ARG A 82 -7.14 -3.64 3.74
CA ARG A 82 -7.82 -2.35 3.64
C ARG A 82 -6.98 -1.35 2.84
N SER A 83 -6.65 -1.73 1.61
CA SER A 83 -5.95 -0.88 0.65
C SER A 83 -6.66 -0.84 -0.71
N GLY A 84 -6.39 0.19 -1.47
CA GLY A 84 -7.02 0.38 -2.78
C GLY A 84 -6.52 -0.59 -3.84
N ASN A 85 -5.33 -1.14 -3.64
CA ASN A 85 -4.72 -2.11 -4.54
C ASN A 85 -4.07 -3.23 -3.72
N VAL A 86 -4.15 -4.47 -4.21
CA VAL A 86 -3.45 -5.60 -3.63
C VAL A 86 -2.80 -6.44 -4.73
N GLY A 87 -1.49 -6.56 -4.69
CA GLY A 87 -0.72 -7.46 -5.56
C GLY A 87 -0.60 -8.84 -4.93
N ILE A 88 -0.91 -9.89 -5.69
CA ILE A 88 -0.68 -11.28 -5.27
C ILE A 88 0.50 -11.83 -6.05
N ASN A 89 1.56 -12.19 -5.35
CA ASN A 89 2.81 -12.72 -5.92
C ASN A 89 3.38 -11.83 -7.05
N SER A 90 3.01 -10.55 -7.07
CA SER A 90 3.40 -9.61 -8.13
C SER A 90 3.44 -8.19 -7.58
N ALA A 91 4.42 -7.41 -8.02
CA ALA A 91 4.51 -5.98 -7.83
C ALA A 91 4.11 -5.19 -9.10
N GLN A 92 3.55 -5.86 -10.10
CA GLN A 92 3.13 -5.23 -11.35
C GLN A 92 1.84 -4.43 -11.17
N ARG A 93 1.77 -3.28 -11.82
CA ARG A 93 0.58 -2.44 -11.89
C ARG A 93 -0.18 -2.74 -13.19
N ASN A 94 -1.49 -2.92 -13.07
CA ASN A 94 -2.38 -2.95 -14.23
C ASN A 94 -2.94 -1.53 -14.48
N HIS A 95 -2.58 -0.92 -15.59
CA HIS A 95 -3.00 0.44 -15.94
C HIS A 95 -4.47 0.54 -16.38
N GLU A 96 -5.11 -0.59 -16.72
CA GLU A 96 -6.54 -0.66 -17.03
C GLU A 96 -7.41 -0.83 -15.78
N ALA A 97 -6.78 -1.15 -14.63
CA ALA A 97 -7.49 -1.24 -13.36
C ALA A 97 -7.54 0.13 -12.65
N PRO A 98 -8.59 0.38 -11.87
CA PRO A 98 -8.66 1.58 -11.05
C PRO A 98 -7.53 1.60 -10.02
N PHE A 99 -6.86 2.74 -9.87
CA PHE A 99 -5.79 2.95 -8.92
C PHE A 99 -6.13 4.08 -7.96
N GLY A 100 -5.89 3.88 -6.69
CA GLY A 100 -6.09 4.89 -5.64
C GLY A 100 -6.10 4.26 -4.26
N GLY A 101 -6.02 5.09 -3.23
CA GLY A 101 -5.89 4.67 -1.85
C GLY A 101 -7.21 4.53 -1.10
N PHE A 102 -7.14 3.81 0.00
CA PHE A 102 -8.12 3.83 1.08
C PHE A 102 -7.60 4.75 2.19
N LYS A 103 -8.45 5.10 3.13
CA LYS A 103 -8.10 5.87 4.33
C LYS A 103 -7.37 7.19 3.95
N MET A 104 -6.25 7.51 4.60
CA MET A 104 -5.47 8.71 4.33
C MET A 104 -4.66 8.67 3.03
N SER A 105 -4.57 7.50 2.38
CA SER A 105 -3.86 7.38 1.09
C SER A 105 -4.64 7.94 -0.10
N GLY A 106 -5.85 8.43 0.09
CA GLY A 106 -6.55 9.21 -0.92
C GLY A 106 -8.03 8.90 -1.06
N VAL A 107 -8.69 9.73 -1.88
CA VAL A 107 -10.10 9.65 -2.25
C VAL A 107 -10.19 9.54 -3.78
N GLY A 108 -11.15 8.76 -4.25
CA GLY A 108 -11.34 8.55 -5.70
C GLY A 108 -10.42 7.47 -6.28
N ARG A 109 -10.48 7.35 -7.60
CA ARG A 109 -9.68 6.38 -8.37
C ARG A 109 -9.22 7.02 -9.66
N ASP A 110 -7.97 6.70 -10.03
CA ASP A 110 -7.37 7.02 -11.32
C ASP A 110 -7.23 5.75 -12.16
N GLY A 111 -7.08 5.87 -13.47
CA GLY A 111 -6.89 4.76 -14.39
C GLY A 111 -8.17 3.95 -14.68
N GLY A 112 -8.13 3.21 -15.78
CA GLY A 112 -9.26 2.43 -16.28
C GLY A 112 -10.52 3.27 -16.54
N ASP A 113 -11.65 2.60 -16.70
CA ASP A 113 -12.95 3.26 -16.91
C ASP A 113 -13.38 4.12 -15.70
N PHE A 114 -13.01 3.71 -14.49
CA PHE A 114 -13.33 4.46 -13.27
C PHE A 114 -12.63 5.82 -13.20
N GLY A 115 -11.39 5.91 -13.69
CA GLY A 115 -10.67 7.18 -13.76
C GLY A 115 -11.32 8.17 -14.72
N MET A 116 -11.90 7.66 -15.80
CA MET A 116 -12.61 8.49 -16.78
C MET A 116 -13.88 9.12 -16.20
N LEU A 117 -14.58 8.46 -15.29
CA LEU A 117 -15.80 8.96 -14.67
C LEU A 117 -15.58 10.27 -13.91
N CYS A 118 -14.39 10.51 -13.39
CA CYS A 118 -14.05 11.76 -12.70
C CYS A 118 -14.06 13.00 -13.63
N TYR A 119 -13.99 12.80 -14.94
CA TYR A 119 -13.97 13.86 -15.96
C TYR A 119 -15.26 13.94 -16.74
N THR A 120 -16.31 13.25 -16.30
CA THR A 120 -17.61 13.20 -16.99
C THR A 120 -18.73 13.70 -16.08
N GLU A 121 -19.76 14.24 -16.70
CA GLU A 121 -20.99 14.66 -16.04
C GLU A 121 -22.11 13.64 -16.33
N MET A 122 -22.82 13.22 -15.30
CA MET A 122 -23.96 12.31 -15.43
C MET A 122 -25.26 13.09 -15.62
N GLN A 123 -25.99 12.82 -16.71
CA GLN A 123 -27.29 13.45 -16.97
C GLN A 123 -28.39 12.38 -17.03
N SER A 124 -29.50 12.64 -16.35
CA SER A 124 -30.73 11.85 -16.48
C SER A 124 -31.75 12.61 -17.30
N ILE A 125 -32.32 11.96 -18.33
CA ILE A 125 -33.43 12.50 -19.14
C ILE A 125 -34.63 11.58 -18.92
N ILE A 126 -35.69 12.14 -18.39
CA ILE A 126 -36.95 11.42 -18.09
C ILE A 126 -38.07 12.07 -18.85
N TRP A 127 -38.82 11.28 -19.65
CA TRP A 127 -40.08 11.75 -20.23
C TRP A 127 -41.18 10.71 -20.01
N PRO A 128 -42.44 11.15 -19.92
CA PRO A 128 -43.57 10.22 -19.86
C PRO A 128 -43.67 9.44 -21.18
N GLY A 129 -43.79 8.09 -21.09
CA GLY A 129 -44.06 7.19 -22.22
C GLY A 129 -45.50 7.26 -22.69
#